data_3768a04a79f7783ef5656aab901c7dbb
#
_entry.id   3768a04a79f7783ef5656aab901c7dbb
#
_cell.length_a   1.000
_cell.length_b   1.000
_cell.length_c   1.000
_cell.angle_alpha   90.00
_cell.angle_beta   90.00
_cell.angle_gamma   90.00
#
_symmetry.space_group_name_H-M   'P 1'
#
loop_
_entity.id
_entity.type
_entity.pdbx_description
1 polymer ?
#
loop_
_entity_poly.entity_id
_entity_poly.type
_entity_poly.pdbx_seq_one_letter_code
_entity_poly.pdbx_strand_id
1 'polypeptide(L)'
;MFEEWRLTTFLLCCYGFFKEIRPSEPFLTEYLISNHTGVTEEQVYHDVYPVCTYSYLAILFLVFLVTDLAKYKPVIVLEGFAYILTWVLLLWGNGLAAMQSMQVSYGLATSTEVAYFTYIYASVSGDINVKRKNNQISIFLNQDNITNR
;
A
#
# COMPACT_ATOMS: atom_id res chain seq x y z
N MET A 1 10.64 3.50 26.14
CA MET A 1 10.74 2.41 25.13
C MET A 1 9.43 1.67 24.86
N PHE A 2 8.65 1.29 25.88
CA PHE A 2 7.33 0.66 25.67
C PHE A 2 6.24 1.63 25.16
N GLU A 3 6.30 2.88 25.54
CA GLU A 3 5.35 3.92 25.16
C GLU A 3 5.50 4.32 23.68
N GLU A 4 6.71 4.47 23.19
CA GLU A 4 6.97 4.90 21.81
C GLU A 4 6.53 3.85 20.77
N TRP A 5 6.69 2.57 21.08
CA TRP A 5 6.24 1.50 20.20
C TRP A 5 4.70 1.46 20.10
N ARG A 6 4.00 1.65 21.21
CA ARG A 6 2.53 1.73 21.22
C ARG A 6 2.02 2.95 20.46
N LEU A 7 2.68 4.10 20.61
CA LEU A 7 2.34 5.33 19.90
C LEU A 7 2.53 5.17 18.39
N THR A 8 3.64 4.58 17.95
CA THR A 8 3.92 4.33 16.54
C THR A 8 2.89 3.39 15.94
N THR A 9 2.57 2.29 16.63
CA THR A 9 1.53 1.34 16.17
C THR A 9 0.17 2.00 16.10
N PHE A 10 -0.19 2.81 17.09
CA PHE A 10 -1.47 3.54 17.11
C PHE A 10 -1.56 4.55 15.95
N LEU A 11 -0.51 5.31 15.70
CA LEU A 11 -0.45 6.25 14.58
C LEU A 11 -0.58 5.54 13.22
N LEU A 12 0.08 4.39 13.07
CA LEU A 12 -0.03 3.57 11.85
C LEU A 12 -1.45 3.01 11.67
N CYS A 13 -2.09 2.56 12.74
CA CYS A 13 -3.49 2.10 12.68
C CYS A 13 -4.45 3.24 12.34
N CYS A 14 -4.28 4.42 12.94
CA CYS A 14 -5.07 5.61 12.61
C CYS A 14 -4.86 6.02 11.15
N TYR A 15 -3.63 6.05 10.68
CA TYR A 15 -3.32 6.34 9.29
C TYR A 15 -4.01 5.34 8.34
N GLY A 16 -3.88 4.04 8.59
CA GLY A 16 -4.57 3.00 7.81
C GLY A 16 -6.09 3.17 7.81
N PHE A 17 -6.68 3.45 8.97
CA PHE A 17 -8.12 3.68 9.09
C PHE A 17 -8.59 4.88 8.25
N PHE A 18 -7.94 6.04 8.38
CA PHE A 18 -8.29 7.23 7.59
C PHE A 18 -8.03 7.02 6.09
N LYS A 19 -7.04 6.24 5.73
CA LYS A 19 -6.73 5.91 4.35
C LYS A 19 -7.79 5.02 3.71
N GLU A 20 -8.36 4.08 4.45
CA GLU A 20 -9.42 3.19 3.98
C GLU A 20 -10.79 3.87 3.88
N ILE A 21 -10.98 5.04 4.51
CA ILE A 21 -12.20 5.83 4.34
C ILE A 21 -12.16 6.53 2.98
N ARG A 22 -12.58 5.82 1.95
CA ARG A 22 -12.65 6.32 0.56
C ARG A 22 -14.12 6.44 0.12
N PRO A 23 -14.82 7.51 0.49
CA PRO A 23 -16.24 7.67 0.15
C PRO A 23 -16.49 7.85 -1.35
N SER A 24 -15.46 8.18 -2.12
CA SER A 24 -15.55 8.42 -3.56
C SER A 24 -15.56 7.15 -4.42
N GLU A 25 -15.08 6.01 -3.91
CA GLU A 25 -15.00 4.77 -4.70
C GLU A 25 -16.34 4.27 -5.24
N PRO A 26 -17.45 4.25 -4.47
CA PRO A 26 -18.75 3.82 -4.99
C PRO A 26 -19.29 4.70 -6.13
N PHE A 27 -18.93 5.98 -6.11
CA PHE A 27 -19.39 6.97 -7.09
C PHE A 27 -18.46 7.12 -8.30
N LEU A 28 -17.29 6.48 -8.27
CA LEU A 28 -16.30 6.59 -9.34
C LEU A 28 -16.83 6.07 -10.67
N THR A 29 -17.54 4.95 -10.66
CA THR A 29 -18.13 4.35 -11.87
C THR A 29 -19.16 5.28 -12.49
N GLU A 30 -20.05 5.85 -11.68
CA GLU A 30 -21.06 6.81 -12.17
C GLU A 30 -20.40 8.08 -12.73
N TYR A 31 -19.32 8.55 -12.10
CA TYR A 31 -18.54 9.66 -12.60
C TYR A 31 -17.88 9.35 -13.94
N LEU A 32 -17.30 8.16 -14.11
CA LEU A 32 -16.66 7.73 -15.35
C LEU A 32 -17.64 7.57 -16.51
N ILE A 33 -18.90 7.23 -16.25
CA ILE A 33 -19.97 7.10 -17.26
C ILE A 33 -20.63 8.46 -17.55
N SER A 34 -20.33 9.48 -16.75
CA SER A 34 -20.97 10.79 -16.92
C SER A 34 -20.54 11.49 -18.22
N ASN A 35 -21.39 12.39 -18.70
CA ASN A 35 -21.14 13.17 -19.93
C ASN A 35 -19.85 14.01 -19.91
N HIS A 36 -19.25 14.20 -18.74
CA HIS A 36 -18.01 14.98 -18.60
C HIS A 36 -16.78 14.25 -19.15
N THR A 37 -16.74 12.94 -19.06
CA THR A 37 -15.61 12.12 -19.50
C THR A 37 -15.65 11.74 -20.97
N GLY A 38 -16.84 11.78 -21.59
CA GLY A 38 -17.05 11.39 -22.97
C GLY A 38 -16.81 9.90 -23.27
N VAL A 39 -16.82 9.07 -22.23
CA VAL A 39 -16.61 7.61 -22.32
C VAL A 39 -17.94 6.90 -22.15
N THR A 40 -18.22 5.91 -23.01
CA THR A 40 -19.44 5.10 -22.91
C THR A 40 -19.30 4.03 -21.84
N GLU A 41 -20.44 3.58 -21.31
CA GLU A 41 -20.48 2.53 -20.28
C GLU A 41 -19.74 1.25 -20.73
N GLU A 42 -19.93 0.85 -21.98
CA GLU A 42 -19.27 -0.30 -22.58
C GLU A 42 -17.75 -0.16 -22.61
N GLN A 43 -17.23 1.03 -22.93
CA GLN A 43 -15.79 1.33 -22.91
C GLN A 43 -15.22 1.32 -21.49
N VAL A 44 -15.97 1.75 -20.49
CA VAL A 44 -15.52 1.68 -19.10
C VAL A 44 -15.28 0.23 -18.68
N TYR A 45 -16.22 -0.66 -18.98
CA TYR A 45 -16.11 -2.07 -18.57
C TYR A 45 -15.13 -2.88 -19.43
N HIS A 46 -15.01 -2.61 -20.72
CA HIS A 46 -14.18 -3.39 -21.63
C HIS A 46 -12.76 -2.85 -21.80
N ASP A 47 -12.58 -1.53 -21.77
CA ASP A 47 -11.30 -0.90 -22.08
C ASP A 47 -10.61 -0.26 -20.87
N VAL A 48 -11.36 0.25 -19.88
CA VAL A 48 -10.80 0.96 -18.74
C VAL A 48 -10.49 0.01 -17.58
N TYR A 49 -11.41 -0.81 -17.15
CA TYR A 49 -11.21 -1.71 -16.02
C TYR A 49 -10.18 -2.82 -16.26
N PRO A 50 -10.10 -3.48 -17.44
CA PRO A 50 -9.04 -4.45 -17.70
C PRO A 50 -7.64 -3.84 -17.65
N VAL A 51 -7.47 -2.59 -18.11
CA VAL A 51 -6.18 -1.88 -18.01
C VAL A 51 -5.78 -1.69 -16.56
N CYS A 52 -6.70 -1.39 -15.66
CA CYS A 52 -6.43 -1.31 -14.23
C CYS A 52 -5.86 -2.63 -13.68
N THR A 53 -6.51 -3.75 -13.98
CA THR A 53 -6.11 -5.06 -13.48
C THR A 53 -4.75 -5.49 -14.00
N TYR A 54 -4.51 -5.36 -15.30
CA TYR A 54 -3.22 -5.72 -15.92
C TYR A 54 -2.09 -4.80 -15.44
N SER A 55 -2.35 -3.50 -15.36
CA SER A 55 -1.38 -2.54 -14.83
C SER A 55 -1.04 -2.83 -13.38
N TYR A 56 -2.04 -3.12 -12.54
CA TYR A 56 -1.84 -3.48 -11.15
C TYR A 56 -0.91 -4.70 -11.01
N LEU A 57 -1.15 -5.78 -11.75
CA LEU A 57 -0.33 -6.99 -11.70
C LEU A 57 1.13 -6.73 -12.14
N ALA A 58 1.31 -6.03 -13.26
CA ALA A 58 2.63 -5.71 -13.78
C ALA A 58 3.41 -4.81 -12.83
N ILE A 59 2.76 -3.77 -12.32
CA ILE A 59 3.36 -2.80 -11.41
C ILE A 59 3.63 -3.44 -10.04
N LEU A 60 2.75 -4.30 -9.54
CA LEU A 60 2.95 -5.01 -8.27
C LEU A 60 4.27 -5.79 -8.28
N PHE A 61 4.55 -6.51 -9.36
CA PHE A 61 5.81 -7.22 -9.52
C PHE A 61 7.02 -6.28 -9.49
N LEU A 62 6.95 -5.17 -10.23
CA LEU A 62 8.01 -4.15 -10.25
C LEU A 62 8.20 -3.48 -8.89
N VAL A 63 7.12 -3.16 -8.19
CA VAL A 63 7.17 -2.52 -6.88
C VAL A 63 7.82 -3.45 -5.85
N PHE A 64 7.53 -4.75 -5.85
CA PHE A 64 8.22 -5.69 -4.96
C PHE A 64 9.73 -5.70 -5.22
N LEU A 65 10.16 -5.75 -6.48
CA LEU A 65 11.58 -5.68 -6.83
C LEU A 65 12.25 -4.38 -6.34
N VAL A 66 11.57 -3.25 -6.54
CA VAL A 66 12.08 -1.93 -6.15
C VAL A 66 12.10 -1.79 -4.62
N THR A 67 11.10 -2.31 -3.92
CA THR A 67 11.02 -2.24 -2.45
C THR A 67 12.16 -2.98 -1.78
N ASP A 68 12.57 -4.12 -2.33
CA ASP A 68 13.72 -4.87 -1.82
C ASP A 68 15.05 -4.10 -1.97
N LEU A 69 15.18 -3.31 -3.04
CA LEU A 69 16.39 -2.52 -3.32
C LEU A 69 16.41 -1.15 -2.65
N ALA A 70 15.28 -0.44 -2.65
CA ALA A 70 15.21 0.99 -2.32
C ALA A 70 14.83 1.29 -0.87
N LYS A 71 14.49 0.29 -0.05
CA LYS A 71 13.90 0.45 1.28
C LYS A 71 12.52 1.15 1.23
N TYR A 72 11.79 1.13 2.34
CA TYR A 72 10.37 1.55 2.41
C TYR A 72 10.10 3.06 2.21
N LYS A 73 11.07 3.92 2.53
CA LYS A 73 10.85 5.39 2.51
C LYS A 73 10.46 5.95 1.13
N PRO A 74 11.18 5.63 0.03
CA PRO A 74 10.81 6.14 -1.29
C PRO A 74 9.48 5.55 -1.81
N VAL A 75 9.11 4.36 -1.35
CA VAL A 75 7.84 3.70 -1.76
C VAL A 75 6.62 4.49 -1.26
N ILE A 76 6.65 5.01 -0.03
CA ILE A 76 5.58 5.84 0.54
C ILE A 76 5.44 7.16 -0.24
N VAL A 77 6.57 7.78 -0.60
CA VAL A 77 6.54 9.03 -1.40
C VAL A 77 5.98 8.77 -2.79
N LEU A 78 6.37 7.65 -3.41
CA LEU A 78 5.86 7.23 -4.71
C LEU A 78 4.34 7.00 -4.68
N GLU A 79 3.85 6.35 -3.62
CA GLU A 79 2.43 6.14 -3.38
C GLU A 79 1.65 7.47 -3.32
N GLY A 80 2.11 8.41 -2.51
CA GLY A 80 1.49 9.74 -2.40
C GLY A 80 1.46 10.47 -3.74
N PHE A 81 2.56 10.42 -4.51
CA PHE A 81 2.63 11.02 -5.83
C PHE A 81 1.66 10.36 -6.82
N ALA A 82 1.57 9.04 -6.81
CA ALA A 82 0.65 8.29 -7.68
C ALA A 82 -0.81 8.63 -7.38
N TYR A 83 -1.21 8.80 -6.12
CA TYR A 83 -2.55 9.27 -5.77
C TYR A 83 -2.84 10.68 -6.26
N ILE A 84 -1.90 11.62 -6.08
CA ILE A 84 -2.06 12.99 -6.60
C ILE A 84 -2.26 12.95 -8.11
N LEU A 85 -1.44 12.18 -8.84
CA LEU A 85 -1.53 12.05 -10.28
C LEU A 85 -2.90 11.45 -10.70
N THR A 86 -3.38 10.45 -10.00
CA THR A 86 -4.71 9.85 -10.23
C THR A 86 -5.82 10.90 -10.11
N TRP A 87 -5.81 11.72 -9.04
CA TRP A 87 -6.82 12.75 -8.85
C TRP A 87 -6.73 13.88 -9.87
N VAL A 88 -5.51 14.29 -10.26
CA VAL A 88 -5.31 15.28 -11.32
C VAL A 88 -5.84 14.80 -12.66
N LEU A 89 -5.55 13.55 -13.03
CA LEU A 89 -6.07 12.94 -14.26
C LEU A 89 -7.59 12.77 -14.22
N LEU A 90 -8.17 12.44 -13.08
CA LEU A 90 -9.61 12.34 -12.91
C LEU A 90 -10.34 13.68 -13.11
N LEU A 91 -9.74 14.77 -12.61
CA LEU A 91 -10.36 16.11 -12.68
C LEU A 91 -10.18 16.79 -14.03
N TRP A 92 -9.04 16.62 -14.68
CA TRP A 92 -8.69 17.31 -15.91
C TRP A 92 -8.60 16.41 -17.14
N GLY A 93 -8.57 15.11 -16.94
CA GLY A 93 -8.49 14.15 -18.05
C GLY A 93 -9.83 14.00 -18.75
N ASN A 94 -9.82 14.15 -20.08
CA ASN A 94 -10.97 13.89 -20.93
C ASN A 94 -10.63 12.81 -21.96
N GLY A 95 -11.58 11.92 -22.20
CA GLY A 95 -11.44 10.86 -23.19
C GLY A 95 -10.83 9.57 -22.66
N LEU A 96 -10.91 8.52 -23.47
CA LEU A 96 -10.51 7.15 -23.12
C LEU A 96 -9.04 7.04 -22.67
N ALA A 97 -8.12 7.70 -23.38
CA ALA A 97 -6.68 7.63 -23.07
C ALA A 97 -6.33 8.23 -21.69
N ALA A 98 -7.00 9.32 -21.30
CA ALA A 98 -6.81 9.94 -19.99
C ALA A 98 -7.35 9.02 -18.89
N MET A 99 -8.49 8.36 -19.10
CA MET A 99 -9.06 7.42 -18.15
C MET A 99 -8.20 6.16 -17.99
N GLN A 100 -7.64 5.63 -19.08
CA GLN A 100 -6.66 4.53 -19.01
C GLN A 100 -5.40 4.92 -18.24
N SER A 101 -4.86 6.12 -18.49
CA SER A 101 -3.69 6.64 -17.76
C SER A 101 -3.97 6.82 -16.27
N MET A 102 -5.16 7.27 -15.91
CA MET A 102 -5.63 7.37 -14.54
C MET A 102 -5.67 5.99 -13.86
N GLN A 103 -6.15 4.97 -14.55
CA GLN A 103 -6.19 3.59 -14.03
C GLN A 103 -4.78 3.00 -13.81
N VAL A 104 -3.83 3.31 -14.70
CA VAL A 104 -2.42 2.91 -14.50
C VAL A 104 -1.84 3.58 -13.25
N SER A 105 -2.09 4.87 -13.05
CA SER A 105 -1.64 5.60 -11.85
C SER A 105 -2.30 5.06 -10.57
N TYR A 106 -3.56 4.70 -10.64
CA TYR A 106 -4.28 4.07 -9.53
C TYR A 106 -3.72 2.67 -9.22
N GLY A 107 -3.40 1.88 -10.25
CA GLY A 107 -2.72 0.58 -10.11
C GLY A 107 -1.35 0.71 -9.45
N LEU A 108 -0.59 1.76 -9.77
CA LEU A 108 0.68 2.06 -9.11
C LEU A 108 0.48 2.38 -7.62
N ALA A 109 -0.48 3.23 -7.28
CA ALA A 109 -0.79 3.59 -5.91
C ALA A 109 -1.18 2.35 -5.07
N THR A 110 -2.08 1.50 -5.58
CA THR A 110 -2.53 0.28 -4.89
C THR A 110 -1.42 -0.75 -4.74
N SER A 111 -0.54 -0.89 -5.73
CA SER A 111 0.61 -1.80 -5.67
C SER A 111 1.63 -1.38 -4.61
N THR A 112 1.91 -0.08 -4.50
CA THR A 112 2.81 0.45 -3.46
C THR A 112 2.22 0.31 -2.06
N GLU A 113 0.91 0.41 -1.93
CA GLU A 113 0.19 0.16 -0.68
C GLU A 113 0.37 -1.29 -0.18
N VAL A 114 0.20 -2.27 -1.05
CA VAL A 114 0.41 -3.69 -0.71
C VAL A 114 1.86 -3.94 -0.27
N ALA A 115 2.84 -3.37 -0.97
CA ALA A 115 4.25 -3.48 -0.61
C ALA A 115 4.54 -2.84 0.77
N TYR A 116 3.93 -1.70 1.08
CA TYR A 116 4.05 -1.02 2.36
C TYR A 116 3.51 -1.88 3.52
N PHE A 117 2.30 -2.44 3.38
CA PHE A 117 1.74 -3.33 4.40
C PHE A 117 2.58 -4.60 4.59
N THR A 118 3.06 -5.20 3.51
CA THR A 118 3.94 -6.37 3.56
C THR A 118 5.22 -6.07 4.33
N TYR A 119 5.82 -4.89 4.10
CA TYR A 119 7.02 -4.45 4.82
C TYR A 119 6.76 -4.25 6.32
N ILE A 120 5.65 -3.62 6.71
CA ILE A 120 5.28 -3.47 8.13
C ILE A 120 5.14 -4.83 8.80
N TYR A 121 4.45 -5.76 8.16
CA TYR A 121 4.28 -7.12 8.67
C TYR A 121 5.62 -7.83 8.88
N ALA A 122 6.51 -7.74 7.92
CA ALA A 122 7.84 -8.34 8.00
C ALA A 122 8.67 -7.72 9.12
N SER A 123 8.64 -6.40 9.28
CA SER A 123 9.36 -5.69 10.34
C SER A 123 8.87 -6.05 11.74
N VAL A 124 7.56 -6.08 11.94
CA VAL A 124 6.95 -6.45 13.23
C VAL A 124 7.23 -7.90 13.58
N SER A 125 7.11 -8.82 12.61
CA SER A 125 7.45 -10.23 12.81
C SER A 125 8.93 -10.44 13.14
N GLY A 126 9.82 -9.69 12.50
CA GLY A 126 11.25 -9.72 12.78
C GLY A 126 11.56 -9.34 14.24
N ASP A 127 11.02 -8.24 14.71
CA ASP A 127 11.21 -7.75 16.09
C ASP A 127 10.67 -8.72 17.14
N ILE A 128 9.52 -9.33 16.90
CA ILE A 128 8.92 -10.33 17.81
C ILE A 128 9.82 -11.56 17.89
N ASN A 129 10.34 -12.04 16.77
CA ASN A 129 11.20 -13.22 16.74
C ASN A 129 12.55 -12.96 17.45
N VAL A 130 13.15 -11.78 17.26
CA VAL A 130 14.38 -11.40 17.97
C VAL A 130 14.15 -11.31 19.48
N LYS A 131 13.07 -10.69 19.93
CA LYS A 131 12.70 -10.63 21.35
C LYS A 131 12.46 -12.01 21.95
N ARG A 132 11.77 -12.88 21.24
CA ARG A 132 11.53 -14.27 21.68
C ARG A 132 12.84 -15.03 21.83
N LYS A 133 13.74 -14.92 20.86
CA LYS A 133 15.07 -15.56 20.89
C LYS A 133 15.93 -15.06 22.06
N ASN A 134 15.94 -13.74 22.31
CA ASN A 134 16.67 -13.15 23.42
C ASN A 134 16.12 -13.60 24.79
N ASN A 135 14.80 -13.69 24.93
CA ASN A 135 14.17 -14.20 26.15
C ASN A 135 14.51 -15.69 26.39
N GLN A 136 14.51 -16.51 25.36
CA GLN A 136 14.93 -17.91 25.48
C GLN A 136 16.38 -18.04 25.93
N ILE A 137 17.29 -17.29 25.33
CA ILE A 137 18.72 -17.27 25.72
C ILE A 137 18.87 -16.83 27.18
N SER A 138 18.14 -15.79 27.61
CA SER A 138 18.16 -15.32 28.98
C SER A 138 17.70 -16.37 30.01
N ILE A 139 16.67 -17.15 29.66
CA ILE A 139 16.17 -18.25 30.48
C ILE A 139 17.20 -19.37 30.58
N PHE A 140 17.83 -19.77 29.45
CA PHE A 140 18.90 -20.78 29.44
C PHE A 140 20.09 -20.38 30.33
N LEU A 141 20.58 -19.16 30.18
CA LEU A 141 21.72 -18.65 31.00
C LEU A 141 21.39 -18.57 32.48
N ASN A 142 20.15 -18.26 32.84
CA ASN A 142 19.71 -18.25 34.22
C ASN A 142 19.61 -19.67 34.82
N GLN A 143 19.21 -20.64 34.02
CA GLN A 143 19.11 -22.04 34.41
C GLN A 143 20.49 -22.66 34.64
N ASP A 144 21.46 -22.37 33.79
CA ASP A 144 22.85 -22.81 33.96
C ASP A 144 23.52 -22.22 35.22
N ASN A 145 23.20 -20.98 35.55
CA ASN A 145 23.68 -20.36 36.80
C ASN A 145 23.08 -20.96 38.08
N ILE A 146 21.88 -21.50 38.00
CA ILE A 146 21.22 -22.18 39.15
C ILE A 146 21.77 -23.60 39.32
N THR A 147 22.11 -24.28 38.25
CA THR A 147 22.59 -25.68 38.28
C THR A 147 24.05 -25.79 38.69
N ASN A 148 24.82 -24.69 38.53
CA ASN A 148 26.28 -24.65 38.91
C ASN A 148 26.53 -24.04 40.29
N ARG A 149 25.51 -23.86 41.15
CA ARG A 149 25.63 -23.51 42.57
C ARG A 149 25.30 -24.68 43.48
#